data_ab183b660d36d617cc30db9efb41ea99
#
_entry.id   ab183b660d36d617cc30db9efb41ea99
#
_cell.length_a   1.000
_cell.length_b   1.000
_cell.length_c   1.000
_cell.angle_alpha   90.00
_cell.angle_beta   90.00
_cell.angle_gamma   90.00
#
_symmetry.space_group_name_H-M   'P 1'
#
loop_
_entity.id
_entity.type
_entity.pdbx_description
1 polymer ?
#
loop_
_entity_poly.entity_id
_entity_poly.type
_entity_poly.pdbx_seq_one_letter_code
_entity_poly.pdbx_strand_id
1 'polypeptide(L)'
;MSLYDLKDLYSELKNDPMCREKILEYYRTTDLEEKDGDQSSLLHIAAEYGDSLAIEVLLNRGMDSNIEDSEAKRPLHRLAEGERYINNDEELVKCVELLLDAKASVLRKDRFGRTAVILAAQNAYYEILKVFIDRELKLSLKDTEGNSALHIACQYFSDYNEEDEERYFKTIKYLLKAGLDPTEKNNDGKTTIDIAMRRCNKKVVALLLGNYDEENPNELLIQTGGLSLHRAIEKKDYEAVNALIKLGADINAFSEEEDTVFREMTPLGIAFHMFDEYSVKALLEAGADVNLKTTEENTALGEILGYMKDNYFDFNKIPLIEELLKLLLKSGLKINDTIDKKGNTAFIKACESINRNKLSNGKTLAAVVAKFLLKENCDANSTNLDGQTALMFLCASHGGEAQDLQIQVLEAGADIEAMDKYGETPLMYAARNRNLNIGKEMAELLFDFGDPKLEHVNNEGKSVLEIATDLNNEEFVKFLLTKM
;
A
#
# COMPACT_ATOMS: atom_id res chain seq x y z
N MET A 1 11.14 38.69 37.85
CA MET A 1 10.22 37.73 37.21
C MET A 1 11.06 36.92 36.27
N SER A 2 10.99 35.59 36.30
CA SER A 2 11.71 34.70 35.39
C SER A 2 10.80 34.30 34.20
N LEU A 3 11.37 33.68 33.18
CA LEU A 3 10.57 33.12 32.07
C LEU A 3 9.56 32.05 32.53
N TYR A 4 9.84 31.35 33.62
CA TYR A 4 8.87 30.41 34.24
C TYR A 4 7.68 31.16 34.82
N ASP A 5 7.92 32.24 35.55
CA ASP A 5 6.87 33.09 36.15
C ASP A 5 6.01 33.71 35.00
N LEU A 6 6.60 33.99 33.83
CA LEU A 6 5.88 34.50 32.68
C LEU A 6 4.88 33.47 32.12
N LYS A 7 5.29 32.20 31.97
CA LYS A 7 4.41 31.14 31.51
C LYS A 7 3.25 30.90 32.50
N ASP A 8 3.53 30.98 33.80
CA ASP A 8 2.50 30.89 34.84
C ASP A 8 1.49 32.04 34.72
N LEU A 9 1.96 33.28 34.45
CA LEU A 9 1.07 34.43 34.27
C LEU A 9 0.16 34.27 33.02
N TYR A 10 0.64 33.66 31.94
CA TYR A 10 -0.21 33.34 30.79
C TYR A 10 -1.28 32.31 31.14
N SER A 11 -0.94 31.33 31.95
CA SER A 11 -1.91 30.33 32.43
C SER A 11 -2.98 30.96 33.33
N GLU A 12 -2.60 31.96 34.14
CA GLU A 12 -3.51 32.70 35.01
C GLU A 12 -4.36 33.73 34.27
N LEU A 13 -3.89 34.21 33.09
CA LEU A 13 -4.53 35.31 32.36
C LEU A 13 -6.02 35.03 32.04
N LYS A 14 -6.41 33.75 31.85
CA LYS A 14 -7.79 33.34 31.62
C LYS A 14 -8.72 33.74 32.81
N ASN A 15 -8.17 33.77 34.02
CA ASN A 15 -8.90 33.99 35.25
C ASN A 15 -8.69 35.39 35.87
N ASP A 16 -7.56 36.03 35.54
CA ASP A 16 -7.20 37.36 36.08
C ASP A 16 -6.65 38.26 34.96
N PRO A 17 -7.47 39.18 34.42
CA PRO A 17 -7.04 40.15 33.38
C PRO A 17 -5.91 41.09 33.86
N MET A 18 -5.68 41.23 35.18
CA MET A 18 -4.57 42.06 35.73
C MET A 18 -3.20 41.45 35.38
N CYS A 19 -3.14 40.15 35.10
CA CYS A 19 -1.90 39.49 34.67
C CYS A 19 -1.39 40.06 33.33
N ARG A 20 -2.27 40.57 32.48
CA ARG A 20 -1.88 41.16 31.17
C ARG A 20 -0.92 42.34 31.30
N GLU A 21 -1.19 43.25 32.19
CA GLU A 21 -0.29 44.44 32.38
C GLU A 21 1.08 43.99 32.94
N LYS A 22 1.12 43.01 33.82
CA LYS A 22 2.38 42.44 34.32
C LYS A 22 3.19 41.76 33.21
N ILE A 23 2.52 41.03 32.34
CA ILE A 23 3.12 40.39 31.17
C ILE A 23 3.74 41.45 30.23
N LEU A 24 2.96 42.48 29.88
CA LEU A 24 3.44 43.55 29.02
C LEU A 24 4.59 44.36 29.63
N GLU A 25 4.52 44.65 30.94
CA GLU A 25 5.59 45.33 31.66
C GLU A 25 6.90 44.52 31.66
N TYR A 26 6.78 43.19 31.82
CA TYR A 26 7.92 42.30 31.69
C TYR A 26 8.56 42.40 30.31
N TYR A 27 7.77 42.31 29.23
CA TYR A 27 8.28 42.43 27.85
C TYR A 27 8.85 43.81 27.51
N ARG A 28 8.42 44.87 28.21
CA ARG A 28 8.96 46.21 28.04
C ARG A 28 10.34 46.38 28.69
N THR A 29 10.61 45.68 29.79
CA THR A 29 11.73 45.94 30.68
C THR A 29 12.81 44.87 30.70
N THR A 30 12.48 43.64 30.34
CA THR A 30 13.43 42.51 30.42
C THR A 30 14.50 42.55 29.33
N ASP A 31 15.60 41.82 29.52
CA ASP A 31 16.65 41.65 28.53
C ASP A 31 16.15 40.85 27.30
N LEU A 32 16.39 41.35 26.12
CA LEU A 32 15.98 40.68 24.86
C LEU A 32 16.74 39.38 24.57
N GLU A 33 17.92 39.20 25.16
CA GLU A 33 18.75 38.02 25.04
C GLU A 33 18.30 36.87 25.95
N GLU A 34 17.32 37.11 26.83
CA GLU A 34 16.81 36.07 27.72
C GLU A 34 16.15 34.94 26.95
N LYS A 35 16.54 33.70 27.28
CA LYS A 35 16.03 32.47 26.67
C LYS A 35 15.73 31.41 27.71
N ASP A 36 14.75 30.55 27.40
CA ASP A 36 14.46 29.41 28.27
C ASP A 36 15.40 28.22 28.01
N GLY A 37 15.12 27.08 28.67
CA GLY A 37 15.91 25.84 28.52
C GLY A 37 15.97 25.30 27.12
N ASP A 38 14.95 25.57 26.30
CA ASP A 38 14.85 25.16 24.90
C ASP A 38 15.42 26.22 23.94
N GLN A 39 16.13 27.23 24.48
CA GLN A 39 16.64 28.38 23.73
C GLN A 39 15.53 29.23 23.06
N SER A 40 14.28 29.09 23.54
CA SER A 40 13.17 29.92 23.07
C SER A 40 13.34 31.35 23.60
N SER A 41 13.30 32.31 22.69
CA SER A 41 13.34 33.74 23.05
C SER A 41 11.97 34.22 23.52
N LEU A 42 11.94 35.43 24.07
CA LEU A 42 10.69 36.12 24.45
C LEU A 42 9.66 36.17 23.30
N LEU A 43 10.13 36.35 22.07
CA LEU A 43 9.25 36.41 20.91
C LEU A 43 8.65 35.03 20.56
N HIS A 44 9.36 33.92 20.85
CA HIS A 44 8.80 32.57 20.72
C HIS A 44 7.66 32.37 21.71
N ILE A 45 7.86 32.79 22.97
CA ILE A 45 6.84 32.65 24.02
C ILE A 45 5.62 33.53 23.69
N ALA A 46 5.81 34.78 23.33
CA ALA A 46 4.69 35.65 22.95
C ALA A 46 3.91 35.10 21.76
N ALA A 47 4.59 34.47 20.78
CA ALA A 47 3.97 33.83 19.62
C ALA A 47 3.22 32.53 20.01
N GLU A 48 3.80 31.70 20.88
CA GLU A 48 3.19 30.47 21.37
C GLU A 48 1.83 30.73 22.08
N TYR A 49 1.77 31.83 22.85
CA TYR A 49 0.54 32.25 23.53
C TYR A 49 -0.39 33.11 22.65
N GLY A 50 0.00 33.46 21.43
CA GLY A 50 -0.80 34.27 20.50
C GLY A 50 -1.05 35.71 21.01
N ASP A 51 -0.07 36.31 21.72
CA ASP A 51 -0.18 37.66 22.29
C ASP A 51 0.32 38.73 21.31
N SER A 52 -0.60 39.33 20.54
CA SER A 52 -0.25 40.34 19.55
C SER A 52 0.39 41.59 20.15
N LEU A 53 -0.04 42.02 21.34
CA LEU A 53 0.56 43.17 22.00
C LEU A 53 1.99 42.91 22.46
N ALA A 54 2.23 41.73 23.01
CA ALA A 54 3.59 41.31 23.38
C ALA A 54 4.50 41.19 22.14
N ILE A 55 4.02 40.58 21.05
CA ILE A 55 4.74 40.50 19.78
C ILE A 55 5.09 41.91 19.29
N GLU A 56 4.12 42.81 19.25
CA GLU A 56 4.33 44.19 18.81
C GLU A 56 5.39 44.91 19.67
N VAL A 57 5.32 44.80 21.00
CA VAL A 57 6.32 45.37 21.93
C VAL A 57 7.72 44.84 21.62
N LEU A 58 7.88 43.52 21.46
CA LEU A 58 9.18 42.88 21.24
C LEU A 58 9.77 43.22 19.87
N LEU A 59 8.94 43.24 18.81
CA LEU A 59 9.36 43.63 17.47
C LEU A 59 9.80 45.14 17.43
N ASN A 60 9.06 46.02 18.11
CA ASN A 60 9.41 47.43 18.22
C ASN A 60 10.69 47.65 19.04
N ARG A 61 11.07 46.76 19.92
CA ARG A 61 12.33 46.72 20.64
C ARG A 61 13.48 46.16 19.80
N GLY A 62 13.21 45.66 18.57
CA GLY A 62 14.22 45.22 17.59
C GLY A 62 14.52 43.72 17.64
N MET A 63 13.64 42.88 18.23
CA MET A 63 13.83 41.43 18.15
C MET A 63 13.70 40.92 16.72
N ASP A 64 14.56 39.98 16.36
CA ASP A 64 14.50 39.30 15.05
C ASP A 64 13.32 38.34 14.95
N SER A 65 12.40 38.60 14.02
CA SER A 65 11.23 37.75 13.76
C SER A 65 11.61 36.34 13.24
N ASN A 66 12.88 36.11 12.87
CA ASN A 66 13.40 34.83 12.36
C ASN A 66 14.38 34.15 13.32
N ILE A 67 14.46 34.59 14.58
CA ILE A 67 15.29 33.96 15.60
C ILE A 67 14.91 32.48 15.76
N GLU A 68 15.92 31.63 15.97
CA GLU A 68 15.74 30.17 16.10
C GLU A 68 15.87 29.72 17.57
N ASP A 69 15.04 28.75 17.94
CA ASP A 69 15.19 27.98 19.17
C ASP A 69 16.07 26.72 18.94
N SER A 70 16.18 25.84 19.95
CA SER A 70 16.97 24.60 19.87
C SER A 70 16.44 23.58 18.84
N GLU A 71 15.19 23.71 18.40
CA GLU A 71 14.56 22.88 17.39
C GLU A 71 14.56 23.54 15.99
N ALA A 72 15.31 24.63 15.82
CA ALA A 72 15.27 25.49 14.61
C ALA A 72 13.86 26.05 14.34
N LYS A 73 12.97 26.05 15.32
CA LYS A 73 11.67 26.71 15.22
C LYS A 73 11.88 28.22 15.34
N ARG A 74 11.04 28.98 14.65
CA ARG A 74 10.97 30.43 14.70
C ARG A 74 9.66 30.87 15.36
N PRO A 75 9.49 32.13 15.77
CA PRO A 75 8.24 32.60 16.36
C PRO A 75 6.99 32.22 15.55
N LEU A 76 7.06 32.28 14.21
CA LEU A 76 5.95 31.87 13.35
C LEU A 76 5.62 30.37 13.43
N HIS A 77 6.62 29.50 13.69
CA HIS A 77 6.39 28.08 13.96
C HIS A 77 5.68 27.89 15.31
N ARG A 78 6.14 28.61 16.35
CA ARG A 78 5.51 28.53 17.68
C ARG A 78 4.07 29.04 17.66
N LEU A 79 3.79 30.11 16.91
CA LEU A 79 2.42 30.60 16.71
C LEU A 79 1.52 29.55 16.05
N ALA A 80 2.05 28.83 15.03
CA ALA A 80 1.31 27.80 14.30
C ALA A 80 1.18 26.47 15.07
N GLU A 81 2.00 26.24 16.11
CA GLU A 81 2.02 25.02 16.93
C GLU A 81 1.35 25.23 18.31
N GLY A 82 1.34 26.48 18.78
CA GLY A 82 0.91 26.82 20.15
C GLY A 82 -0.52 26.41 20.46
N GLU A 83 -0.77 26.12 21.72
CA GLU A 83 -2.13 25.90 22.22
C GLU A 83 -2.94 27.21 22.17
N ARG A 84 -4.24 27.12 21.89
CA ARG A 84 -5.14 28.27 21.87
C ARG A 84 -5.40 28.80 23.29
N TYR A 85 -4.46 29.53 23.84
CA TYR A 85 -4.69 30.22 25.12
C TYR A 85 -5.62 31.43 24.95
N ILE A 86 -5.60 32.07 23.76
CA ILE A 86 -6.48 33.18 23.43
C ILE A 86 -7.45 32.68 22.36
N ASN A 87 -8.67 32.35 22.75
CA ASN A 87 -9.75 31.89 21.86
C ASN A 87 -10.30 33.06 21.01
N ASN A 88 -9.42 33.75 20.27
CA ASN A 88 -9.78 34.86 19.43
C ASN A 88 -9.04 34.76 18.10
N ASP A 89 -9.77 34.39 17.04
CA ASP A 89 -9.24 34.27 15.68
C ASP A 89 -8.68 35.61 15.14
N GLU A 90 -9.27 36.75 15.57
CA GLU A 90 -8.78 38.08 15.18
C GLU A 90 -7.40 38.38 15.78
N GLU A 91 -7.19 37.96 17.01
CA GLU A 91 -5.88 38.14 17.68
C GLU A 91 -4.81 37.28 17.02
N LEU A 92 -5.14 36.03 16.66
CA LEU A 92 -4.23 35.13 15.94
C LEU A 92 -3.83 35.70 14.56
N VAL A 93 -4.80 36.24 13.82
CA VAL A 93 -4.55 36.91 12.53
C VAL A 93 -3.61 38.09 12.74
N LYS A 94 -3.85 38.93 13.76
CA LYS A 94 -3.00 40.07 14.08
C LYS A 94 -1.56 39.66 14.42
N CYS A 95 -1.38 38.57 15.16
CA CYS A 95 -0.04 38.01 15.44
C CYS A 95 0.70 37.62 14.18
N VAL A 96 0.00 36.91 13.25
CA VAL A 96 0.58 36.51 11.98
C VAL A 96 1.00 37.74 11.15
N GLU A 97 0.09 38.74 11.05
CA GLU A 97 0.36 39.98 10.29
C GLU A 97 1.58 40.73 10.84
N LEU A 98 1.67 40.92 12.17
CA LEU A 98 2.81 41.56 12.82
C LEU A 98 4.14 40.86 12.51
N LEU A 99 4.16 39.51 12.60
CA LEU A 99 5.37 38.74 12.32
C LEU A 99 5.75 38.81 10.84
N LEU A 100 4.78 38.75 9.92
CA LEU A 100 5.02 38.86 8.47
C LEU A 100 5.51 40.27 8.08
N ASP A 101 4.93 41.32 8.66
CA ASP A 101 5.33 42.71 8.44
C ASP A 101 6.78 42.95 8.94
N ALA A 102 7.17 42.25 10.00
CA ALA A 102 8.54 42.17 10.48
C ALA A 102 9.44 41.21 9.65
N LYS A 103 8.98 40.73 8.49
CA LYS A 103 9.69 39.82 7.56
C LYS A 103 9.96 38.42 8.10
N ALA A 104 9.10 37.89 8.96
CA ALA A 104 9.14 36.48 9.31
C ALA A 104 8.98 35.60 8.06
N SER A 105 9.83 34.58 7.94
CA SER A 105 9.84 33.69 6.77
C SER A 105 8.93 32.50 6.97
N VAL A 106 7.95 32.31 6.08
CA VAL A 106 7.05 31.14 6.03
C VAL A 106 7.72 29.90 5.43
N LEU A 107 8.87 30.07 4.73
CA LEU A 107 9.53 28.99 3.99
C LEU A 107 10.57 28.23 4.82
N ARG A 108 10.93 28.77 5.97
CA ARG A 108 11.92 28.13 6.84
C ARG A 108 11.35 26.88 7.48
N LYS A 109 12.21 25.89 7.63
CA LYS A 109 11.88 24.59 8.19
C LYS A 109 12.47 24.46 9.59
N ASP A 110 11.73 23.78 10.46
CA ASP A 110 12.25 23.29 11.74
C ASP A 110 13.17 22.06 11.52
N ARG A 111 13.68 21.46 12.58
CA ARG A 111 14.54 20.27 12.53
C ARG A 111 13.85 19.03 11.94
N PHE A 112 12.52 19.01 11.89
CA PHE A 112 11.72 17.94 11.29
C PHE A 112 11.32 18.24 9.84
N GLY A 113 11.83 19.33 9.28
CA GLY A 113 11.48 19.77 7.93
C GLY A 113 10.13 20.47 7.81
N ARG A 114 9.44 20.74 8.94
CA ARG A 114 8.11 21.35 8.95
C ARG A 114 8.24 22.87 8.84
N THR A 115 7.36 23.46 8.06
CA THR A 115 7.17 24.91 7.98
C THR A 115 6.02 25.36 8.86
N ALA A 116 5.90 26.66 9.11
CA ALA A 116 4.71 27.20 9.80
C ALA A 116 3.38 26.83 9.11
N VAL A 117 3.40 26.64 7.78
CA VAL A 117 2.22 26.17 7.01
C VAL A 117 1.84 24.76 7.41
N ILE A 118 2.81 23.85 7.52
CA ILE A 118 2.59 22.45 7.91
C ILE A 118 2.05 22.38 9.33
N LEU A 119 2.61 23.16 10.26
CA LEU A 119 2.16 23.21 11.64
C LEU A 119 0.76 23.82 11.78
N ALA A 120 0.45 24.88 11.02
CA ALA A 120 -0.89 25.45 10.97
C ALA A 120 -1.92 24.43 10.42
N ALA A 121 -1.52 23.62 9.44
CA ALA A 121 -2.36 22.54 8.91
C ALA A 121 -2.57 21.42 9.92
N GLN A 122 -1.53 21.07 10.69
CA GLN A 122 -1.59 20.07 11.75
C GLN A 122 -2.59 20.44 12.85
N ASN A 123 -2.67 21.72 13.20
CA ASN A 123 -3.51 22.23 14.28
C ASN A 123 -4.81 22.89 13.79
N ALA A 124 -5.14 22.71 12.53
CA ALA A 124 -6.35 23.26 11.90
C ALA A 124 -6.49 24.79 12.07
N TYR A 125 -5.38 25.54 11.99
CA TYR A 125 -5.37 26.99 12.05
C TYR A 125 -5.60 27.60 10.66
N TYR A 126 -6.80 27.46 10.13
CA TYR A 126 -7.17 27.96 8.80
C TYR A 126 -7.06 29.50 8.72
N GLU A 127 -7.15 30.21 9.83
CA GLU A 127 -6.97 31.65 9.92
C GLU A 127 -5.54 32.07 9.50
N ILE A 128 -4.53 31.34 10.00
CA ILE A 128 -3.11 31.53 9.62
C ILE A 128 -2.94 31.29 8.11
N LEU A 129 -3.50 30.18 7.63
CA LEU A 129 -3.42 29.80 6.22
C LEU A 129 -4.10 30.83 5.33
N LYS A 130 -5.23 31.40 5.77
CA LYS A 130 -5.95 32.45 5.05
C LYS A 130 -5.03 33.68 4.86
N VAL A 131 -4.35 34.15 5.91
CA VAL A 131 -3.41 35.27 5.79
C VAL A 131 -2.28 34.95 4.81
N PHE A 132 -1.74 33.73 4.84
CA PHE A 132 -0.68 33.33 3.90
C PHE A 132 -1.18 33.32 2.45
N ILE A 133 -2.40 32.85 2.20
CA ILE A 133 -3.04 32.85 0.87
C ILE A 133 -3.31 34.27 0.39
N ASP A 134 -3.88 35.12 1.24
CA ASP A 134 -4.23 36.50 0.91
C ASP A 134 -2.97 37.34 0.58
N ARG A 135 -1.80 36.93 1.12
CA ARG A 135 -0.50 37.53 0.80
C ARG A 135 0.26 36.78 -0.32
N GLU A 136 -0.37 35.86 -1.03
CA GLU A 136 0.19 35.08 -2.16
C GLU A 136 1.49 34.34 -1.80
N LEU A 137 1.62 33.87 -0.57
CA LEU A 137 2.82 33.17 -0.11
C LEU A 137 2.85 31.72 -0.60
N LYS A 138 4.07 31.20 -0.87
CA LYS A 138 4.25 29.82 -1.33
C LYS A 138 4.02 28.82 -0.19
N LEU A 139 3.02 27.92 -0.35
CA LEU A 139 2.59 26.94 0.67
C LEU A 139 3.02 25.49 0.35
N SER A 140 3.63 25.25 -0.81
CA SER A 140 3.87 23.89 -1.37
C SER A 140 5.15 23.18 -0.86
N LEU A 141 5.67 23.54 0.33
CA LEU A 141 6.83 22.86 0.88
C LEU A 141 6.41 21.59 1.62
N LYS A 142 7.29 20.57 1.59
CA LYS A 142 7.11 19.29 2.24
C LYS A 142 8.04 19.14 3.45
N ASP A 143 7.60 18.34 4.42
CA ASP A 143 8.42 17.92 5.57
C ASP A 143 9.48 16.86 5.16
N THR A 144 10.17 16.27 6.13
CA THR A 144 11.17 15.21 5.91
C THR A 144 10.60 13.90 5.41
N GLU A 145 9.32 13.64 5.64
CA GLU A 145 8.58 12.45 5.19
C GLU A 145 7.92 12.66 3.82
N GLY A 146 8.14 13.83 3.21
CA GLY A 146 7.54 14.19 1.92
C GLY A 146 6.08 14.64 2.03
N ASN A 147 5.54 14.85 3.24
CA ASN A 147 4.17 15.30 3.41
C ASN A 147 4.05 16.79 3.12
N SER A 148 3.08 17.17 2.32
CA SER A 148 2.63 18.56 2.18
C SER A 148 1.70 18.94 3.35
N ALA A 149 1.41 20.22 3.50
CA ALA A 149 0.41 20.69 4.48
C ALA A 149 -0.95 19.99 4.32
N LEU A 150 -1.33 19.63 3.08
CA LEU A 150 -2.57 18.92 2.79
C LEU A 150 -2.55 17.47 3.33
N HIS A 151 -1.41 16.76 3.19
CA HIS A 151 -1.23 15.44 3.80
C HIS A 151 -1.39 15.49 5.31
N ILE A 152 -0.75 16.48 5.94
CA ILE A 152 -0.79 16.66 7.40
C ILE A 152 -2.21 17.02 7.87
N ALA A 153 -2.91 17.93 7.20
CA ALA A 153 -4.29 18.24 7.55
C ALA A 153 -5.21 17.01 7.51
N CYS A 154 -5.03 16.14 6.50
CA CYS A 154 -5.79 14.89 6.40
C CYS A 154 -5.38 13.87 7.45
N GLN A 155 -4.09 13.78 7.78
CA GLN A 155 -3.56 12.85 8.79
C GLN A 155 -4.03 13.18 10.21
N TYR A 156 -4.08 14.46 10.55
CA TYR A 156 -4.48 14.94 11.88
C TYR A 156 -5.97 15.32 11.96
N PHE A 157 -6.71 15.14 10.89
CA PHE A 157 -8.14 15.40 10.87
C PHE A 157 -8.81 14.76 12.09
N SER A 158 -9.56 15.56 12.84
CA SER A 158 -10.32 15.13 14.01
C SER A 158 -11.80 15.44 13.81
N ASP A 159 -12.62 14.43 14.06
CA ASP A 159 -14.09 14.50 14.09
C ASP A 159 -14.61 14.28 15.52
N TYR A 160 -13.74 14.52 16.52
CA TYR A 160 -14.08 14.34 17.93
C TYR A 160 -15.24 15.22 18.38
N ASN A 161 -15.37 16.41 17.80
CA ASN A 161 -16.52 17.31 17.95
C ASN A 161 -16.73 18.13 16.67
N GLU A 162 -17.92 18.72 16.52
CA GLU A 162 -18.31 19.49 15.32
C GLU A 162 -17.40 20.71 15.04
N GLU A 163 -16.85 21.32 16.10
CA GLU A 163 -15.97 22.48 15.94
C GLU A 163 -14.62 22.08 15.34
N ASP A 164 -13.99 21.00 15.82
CA ASP A 164 -12.74 20.49 15.28
C ASP A 164 -12.92 19.99 13.83
N GLU A 165 -14.00 19.26 13.56
CA GLU A 165 -14.34 18.81 12.21
C GLU A 165 -14.42 19.99 11.24
N GLU A 166 -15.18 21.03 11.59
CA GLU A 166 -15.35 22.21 10.75
C GLU A 166 -14.05 22.97 10.51
N ARG A 167 -13.16 23.03 11.52
CA ARG A 167 -11.87 23.71 11.43
C ARG A 167 -10.91 22.97 10.49
N TYR A 168 -10.78 21.65 10.63
CA TYR A 168 -9.98 20.86 9.70
C TYR A 168 -10.53 20.91 8.29
N PHE A 169 -11.85 20.87 8.15
CA PHE A 169 -12.50 20.99 6.86
C PHE A 169 -12.20 22.33 6.18
N LYS A 170 -12.28 23.43 6.91
CA LYS A 170 -11.87 24.76 6.42
C LYS A 170 -10.39 24.79 6.07
N THR A 171 -9.54 24.22 6.91
CA THR A 171 -8.09 24.12 6.68
C THR A 171 -7.79 23.45 5.32
N ILE A 172 -8.39 22.27 5.08
CA ILE A 172 -8.23 21.53 3.83
C ILE A 172 -8.76 22.35 2.64
N LYS A 173 -9.93 23.00 2.79
CA LYS A 173 -10.53 23.86 1.77
C LYS A 173 -9.61 25.03 1.38
N TYR A 174 -8.98 25.69 2.36
CA TYR A 174 -8.04 26.77 2.10
C TYR A 174 -6.76 26.27 1.42
N LEU A 175 -6.22 25.11 1.81
CA LEU A 175 -5.03 24.51 1.17
C LEU A 175 -5.29 24.12 -0.29
N LEU A 176 -6.46 23.56 -0.60
CA LEU A 176 -6.88 23.28 -1.98
C LEU A 176 -7.05 24.57 -2.79
N LYS A 177 -7.67 25.61 -2.21
CA LYS A 177 -7.79 26.94 -2.84
C LYS A 177 -6.42 27.57 -3.12
N ALA A 178 -5.42 27.29 -2.29
CA ALA A 178 -4.03 27.71 -2.51
C ALA A 178 -3.31 26.89 -3.60
N GLY A 179 -3.98 25.94 -4.25
CA GLY A 179 -3.47 25.16 -5.36
C GLY A 179 -2.59 23.97 -4.95
N LEU A 180 -2.70 23.47 -3.72
CA LEU A 180 -2.03 22.23 -3.36
C LEU A 180 -2.72 21.04 -4.04
N ASP A 181 -1.92 20.17 -4.65
CA ASP A 181 -2.41 19.02 -5.40
C ASP A 181 -2.72 17.84 -4.46
N PRO A 182 -3.99 17.39 -4.39
CA PRO A 182 -4.38 16.25 -3.54
C PRO A 182 -3.87 14.90 -4.05
N THR A 183 -3.38 14.82 -5.29
CA THR A 183 -2.86 13.59 -5.91
C THR A 183 -1.35 13.44 -5.73
N GLU A 184 -0.68 14.44 -5.17
CA GLU A 184 0.76 14.41 -4.92
C GLU A 184 1.09 13.34 -3.87
N LYS A 185 2.15 12.54 -4.12
CA LYS A 185 2.56 11.47 -3.20
C LYS A 185 3.62 11.94 -2.20
N ASN A 186 3.52 11.45 -0.97
CA ASN A 186 4.58 11.54 0.03
C ASN A 186 5.67 10.47 -0.20
N ASN A 187 6.67 10.36 0.69
CA ASN A 187 7.75 9.37 0.57
C ASN A 187 7.28 7.93 0.71
N ASP A 188 6.14 7.68 1.35
CA ASP A 188 5.50 6.35 1.46
C ASP A 188 4.65 6.02 0.22
N GLY A 189 4.63 6.90 -0.79
CA GLY A 189 3.82 6.74 -1.99
C GLY A 189 2.33 7.05 -1.79
N LYS A 190 1.92 7.58 -0.64
CA LYS A 190 0.51 7.87 -0.30
C LYS A 190 0.12 9.27 -0.75
N THR A 191 -1.07 9.38 -1.33
CA THR A 191 -1.73 10.66 -1.64
C THR A 191 -2.53 11.16 -0.43
N THR A 192 -2.95 12.43 -0.45
CA THR A 192 -3.84 12.96 0.58
C THR A 192 -5.20 12.27 0.59
N ILE A 193 -5.64 11.79 -0.57
CA ILE A 193 -6.89 11.04 -0.72
C ILE A 193 -6.78 9.70 0.01
N ASP A 194 -5.66 8.97 -0.16
CA ASP A 194 -5.41 7.69 0.53
C ASP A 194 -5.44 7.87 2.06
N ILE A 195 -4.83 8.96 2.56
CA ILE A 195 -4.83 9.29 3.99
C ILE A 195 -6.24 9.62 4.50
N ALA A 196 -7.01 10.45 3.76
CA ALA A 196 -8.36 10.82 4.14
C ALA A 196 -9.32 9.62 4.13
N MET A 197 -9.16 8.70 3.16
CA MET A 197 -9.95 7.46 3.09
C MET A 197 -9.68 6.56 4.28
N ARG A 198 -8.41 6.42 4.71
CA ARG A 198 -8.04 5.62 5.89
C ARG A 198 -8.74 6.13 7.15
N ARG A 199 -8.92 7.44 7.29
CA ARG A 199 -9.64 8.08 8.39
C ARG A 199 -11.16 8.00 8.27
N CYS A 200 -11.69 7.41 7.17
CA CYS A 200 -13.11 7.27 6.89
C CYS A 200 -13.88 8.60 6.85
N ASN A 201 -13.19 9.73 6.65
CA ASN A 201 -13.86 11.03 6.60
C ASN A 201 -14.39 11.34 5.22
N LYS A 202 -15.67 11.11 5.06
CA LYS A 202 -16.41 11.22 3.81
C LYS A 202 -16.44 12.65 3.24
N LYS A 203 -16.63 13.66 4.09
CA LYS A 203 -16.69 15.08 3.66
C LYS A 203 -15.34 15.55 3.13
N VAL A 204 -14.24 15.14 3.80
CA VAL A 204 -12.87 15.49 3.39
C VAL A 204 -12.54 14.83 2.06
N VAL A 205 -12.86 13.56 1.89
CA VAL A 205 -12.67 12.86 0.61
C VAL A 205 -13.41 13.59 -0.50
N ALA A 206 -14.70 13.90 -0.34
CA ALA A 206 -15.47 14.64 -1.34
C ALA A 206 -14.84 16.00 -1.68
N LEU A 207 -14.33 16.71 -0.67
CA LEU A 207 -13.66 18.00 -0.86
C LEU A 207 -12.36 17.88 -1.66
N LEU A 208 -11.50 16.89 -1.34
CA LEU A 208 -10.26 16.62 -2.04
C LEU A 208 -10.47 16.29 -3.52
N LEU A 209 -11.62 15.75 -3.86
CA LEU A 209 -12.01 15.30 -5.19
C LEU A 209 -12.64 16.40 -6.05
N GLY A 210 -12.76 17.62 -5.51
CA GLY A 210 -13.39 18.72 -6.20
C GLY A 210 -14.89 18.56 -6.44
N ASN A 211 -15.52 17.57 -5.81
CA ASN A 211 -16.93 17.21 -6.00
C ASN A 211 -17.78 17.54 -4.75
N TYR A 212 -17.24 18.32 -3.83
CA TYR A 212 -17.99 18.79 -2.68
C TYR A 212 -18.91 19.92 -3.12
N ASP A 213 -20.20 19.63 -3.17
CA ASP A 213 -21.26 20.61 -3.38
C ASP A 213 -21.81 21.04 -2.01
N GLU A 214 -21.69 22.32 -1.68
CA GLU A 214 -22.24 22.89 -0.44
C GLU A 214 -23.77 22.75 -0.37
N GLU A 215 -24.45 22.71 -1.54
CA GLU A 215 -25.91 22.54 -1.63
C GLU A 215 -26.34 21.06 -1.58
N ASN A 216 -25.41 20.11 -1.92
CA ASN A 216 -25.71 18.67 -1.93
C ASN A 216 -24.49 17.82 -1.47
N PRO A 217 -24.05 17.93 -0.20
CA PRO A 217 -22.83 17.32 0.29
C PRO A 217 -22.82 15.78 0.27
N ASN A 218 -23.96 15.16 -0.04
CA ASN A 218 -24.17 13.71 0.09
C ASN A 218 -24.06 12.92 -1.22
N GLU A 219 -24.01 13.56 -2.41
CA GLU A 219 -24.11 12.81 -3.67
C GLU A 219 -22.87 11.93 -3.94
N LEU A 220 -21.68 12.42 -3.68
CA LEU A 220 -20.44 11.63 -3.81
C LEU A 220 -20.23 10.67 -2.63
N LEU A 221 -20.73 11.04 -1.46
CA LEU A 221 -20.77 10.19 -0.26
C LEU A 221 -21.56 8.91 -0.47
N ILE A 222 -22.62 8.98 -1.28
CA ILE A 222 -23.43 7.83 -1.67
C ILE A 222 -22.60 6.92 -2.59
N GLN A 223 -21.78 7.49 -3.50
CA GLN A 223 -21.00 6.73 -4.48
C GLN A 223 -19.80 5.99 -3.89
N THR A 224 -19.05 6.56 -2.95
CA THR A 224 -17.87 5.90 -2.37
C THR A 224 -18.14 5.22 -1.02
N GLY A 225 -19.19 5.60 -0.32
CA GLY A 225 -19.52 5.03 1.00
C GLY A 225 -18.41 5.18 2.05
N GLY A 226 -17.35 5.96 1.77
CA GLY A 226 -16.15 6.06 2.63
C GLY A 226 -15.28 4.79 2.65
N LEU A 227 -15.37 3.98 1.61
CA LEU A 227 -14.62 2.72 1.49
C LEU A 227 -13.25 2.97 0.84
N SER A 228 -12.22 2.26 1.29
CA SER A 228 -10.98 2.11 0.51
C SER A 228 -11.28 1.34 -0.79
N LEU A 229 -10.42 1.48 -1.81
CA LEU A 229 -10.59 0.75 -3.07
C LEU A 229 -10.63 -0.77 -2.83
N HIS A 230 -9.79 -1.30 -1.92
CA HIS A 230 -9.78 -2.70 -1.52
C HIS A 230 -11.13 -3.14 -0.96
N ARG A 231 -11.69 -2.35 -0.06
CA ARG A 231 -12.95 -2.64 0.61
C ARG A 231 -14.17 -2.45 -0.28
N ALA A 232 -14.11 -1.51 -1.21
CA ALA A 232 -15.14 -1.34 -2.24
C ALA A 232 -15.23 -2.56 -3.14
N ILE A 233 -14.06 -3.11 -3.56
CA ILE A 233 -13.97 -4.35 -4.33
C ILE A 233 -14.48 -5.55 -3.51
N GLU A 234 -14.03 -5.70 -2.27
CA GLU A 234 -14.47 -6.77 -1.36
C GLU A 234 -16.01 -6.79 -1.20
N LYS A 235 -16.62 -5.61 -1.10
CA LYS A 235 -18.08 -5.46 -1.02
C LYS A 235 -18.80 -5.53 -2.36
N LYS A 236 -18.07 -5.55 -3.47
CA LYS A 236 -18.61 -5.45 -4.85
C LYS A 236 -19.43 -4.18 -5.08
N ASP A 237 -19.02 -3.10 -4.42
CA ASP A 237 -19.62 -1.78 -4.63
C ASP A 237 -18.99 -1.12 -5.87
N TYR A 238 -19.55 -1.44 -7.04
CA TYR A 238 -19.00 -1.02 -8.34
C TYR A 238 -19.10 0.50 -8.56
N GLU A 239 -20.06 1.15 -7.96
CA GLU A 239 -20.16 2.60 -8.00
C GLU A 239 -18.99 3.23 -7.23
N ALA A 240 -18.73 2.73 -6.03
CA ALA A 240 -17.57 3.15 -5.23
C ALA A 240 -16.24 2.81 -5.93
N VAL A 241 -16.08 1.61 -6.52
CA VAL A 241 -14.87 1.23 -7.28
C VAL A 241 -14.59 2.23 -8.39
N ASN A 242 -15.59 2.52 -9.24
CA ASN A 242 -15.42 3.49 -10.33
C ASN A 242 -15.14 4.91 -9.86
N ALA A 243 -15.85 5.34 -8.83
CA ALA A 243 -15.62 6.64 -8.24
C ALA A 243 -14.18 6.73 -7.73
N LEU A 244 -13.72 5.77 -6.94
CA LEU A 244 -12.37 5.73 -6.36
C LEU A 244 -11.26 5.72 -7.44
N ILE A 245 -11.42 4.94 -8.51
CA ILE A 245 -10.50 4.92 -9.64
C ILE A 245 -10.45 6.30 -10.33
N LYS A 246 -11.60 6.89 -10.65
CA LYS A 246 -11.68 8.23 -11.27
C LYS A 246 -11.06 9.31 -10.40
N LEU A 247 -11.07 9.12 -9.11
CA LEU A 247 -10.59 10.05 -8.09
C LEU A 247 -9.08 9.91 -7.84
N GLY A 248 -8.41 9.00 -8.56
CA GLY A 248 -6.96 8.80 -8.46
C GLY A 248 -6.53 8.00 -7.24
N ALA A 249 -7.42 7.17 -6.66
CA ALA A 249 -6.99 6.19 -5.66
C ALA A 249 -5.81 5.38 -6.20
N ASP A 250 -4.85 5.05 -5.33
CA ASP A 250 -3.71 4.22 -5.75
C ASP A 250 -4.20 2.81 -6.09
N ILE A 251 -4.32 2.54 -7.40
CA ILE A 251 -4.78 1.26 -7.95
C ILE A 251 -3.80 0.11 -7.73
N ASN A 252 -2.57 0.41 -7.29
CA ASN A 252 -1.51 -0.54 -7.01
C ASN A 252 -1.14 -0.63 -5.53
N ALA A 253 -1.85 0.08 -4.65
CA ALA A 253 -1.61 0.03 -3.21
C ALA A 253 -1.78 -1.38 -2.65
N PHE A 254 -0.95 -1.77 -1.69
CA PHE A 254 -1.16 -3.00 -0.94
C PHE A 254 -2.15 -2.76 0.21
N SER A 255 -3.03 -3.75 0.45
CA SER A 255 -3.97 -3.71 1.57
C SER A 255 -3.24 -3.81 2.91
N GLU A 256 -3.68 -3.02 3.90
CA GLU A 256 -3.21 -3.08 5.28
C GLU A 256 -4.14 -3.96 6.12
N GLU A 257 -3.68 -4.41 7.30
CA GLU A 257 -4.41 -5.35 8.17
C GLU A 257 -5.81 -4.86 8.59
N GLU A 258 -5.99 -3.55 8.65
CA GLU A 258 -7.21 -2.91 9.15
C GLU A 258 -8.27 -2.72 8.05
N ASP A 259 -7.89 -2.80 6.79
CA ASP A 259 -8.76 -2.42 5.67
C ASP A 259 -9.58 -3.59 5.09
N THR A 260 -9.07 -4.83 5.15
CA THR A 260 -9.68 -5.99 4.50
C THR A 260 -9.19 -7.30 5.11
N VAL A 261 -9.92 -8.41 4.85
CA VAL A 261 -9.46 -9.76 5.21
C VAL A 261 -8.30 -10.24 4.35
N PHE A 262 -7.99 -9.53 3.27
CA PHE A 262 -6.90 -9.83 2.32
C PHE A 262 -5.68 -8.99 2.65
N ARG A 263 -4.69 -9.58 3.31
CA ARG A 263 -3.44 -8.89 3.68
C ARG A 263 -2.49 -8.79 2.50
N GLU A 264 -1.80 -7.65 2.39
CA GLU A 264 -0.75 -7.38 1.40
C GLU A 264 -1.16 -7.64 -0.06
N MET A 265 -2.45 -7.64 -0.37
CA MET A 265 -2.95 -7.81 -1.72
C MET A 265 -3.21 -6.45 -2.39
N THR A 266 -2.95 -6.37 -3.69
CA THR A 266 -3.38 -5.22 -4.50
C THR A 266 -4.88 -5.27 -4.76
N PRO A 267 -5.53 -4.12 -5.12
CA PRO A 267 -6.92 -4.10 -5.56
C PRO A 267 -7.19 -5.14 -6.68
N LEU A 268 -6.26 -5.24 -7.65
CA LEU A 268 -6.34 -6.25 -8.72
C LEU A 268 -6.27 -7.67 -8.19
N GLY A 269 -5.41 -7.93 -7.20
CA GLY A 269 -5.28 -9.24 -6.55
C GLY A 269 -6.58 -9.66 -5.88
N ILE A 270 -7.21 -8.74 -5.12
CA ILE A 270 -8.51 -9.00 -4.46
C ILE A 270 -9.61 -9.24 -5.49
N ALA A 271 -9.72 -8.37 -6.51
CA ALA A 271 -10.73 -8.49 -7.56
C ALA A 271 -10.61 -9.84 -8.30
N PHE A 272 -9.38 -10.26 -8.60
CA PHE A 272 -9.13 -11.54 -9.26
C PHE A 272 -9.42 -12.73 -8.32
N HIS A 273 -9.03 -12.64 -7.03
CA HIS A 273 -9.35 -13.65 -6.01
C HIS A 273 -10.86 -13.87 -5.85
N MET A 274 -11.63 -12.80 -5.92
CA MET A 274 -13.10 -12.86 -5.82
C MET A 274 -13.80 -13.21 -7.13
N PHE A 275 -13.05 -13.41 -8.22
CA PHE A 275 -13.60 -13.59 -9.58
C PHE A 275 -14.55 -12.46 -9.97
N ASP A 276 -14.18 -11.24 -9.60
CA ASP A 276 -14.96 -10.04 -9.89
C ASP A 276 -14.51 -9.43 -11.22
N GLU A 277 -15.15 -9.87 -12.30
CA GLU A 277 -14.85 -9.45 -13.66
C GLU A 277 -14.93 -7.92 -13.83
N TYR A 278 -15.93 -7.31 -13.20
CA TYR A 278 -16.14 -5.87 -13.31
C TYR A 278 -14.97 -5.07 -12.74
N SER A 279 -14.59 -5.37 -11.50
CA SER A 279 -13.46 -4.69 -10.85
C SER A 279 -12.14 -4.98 -11.54
N VAL A 280 -11.91 -6.21 -12.02
CA VAL A 280 -10.73 -6.56 -12.82
C VAL A 280 -10.64 -5.69 -14.07
N LYS A 281 -11.72 -5.59 -14.87
CA LYS A 281 -11.75 -4.76 -16.06
C LYS A 281 -11.48 -3.28 -15.75
N ALA A 282 -12.18 -2.73 -14.75
CA ALA A 282 -12.05 -1.34 -14.36
C ALA A 282 -10.61 -1.00 -13.92
N LEU A 283 -9.98 -1.87 -13.13
CA LEU A 283 -8.60 -1.69 -12.66
C LEU A 283 -7.58 -1.80 -13.81
N LEU A 284 -7.74 -2.76 -14.72
CA LEU A 284 -6.86 -2.91 -15.88
C LEU A 284 -6.98 -1.74 -16.86
N GLU A 285 -8.19 -1.23 -17.09
CA GLU A 285 -8.44 -0.03 -17.90
C GLU A 285 -7.80 1.22 -17.26
N ALA A 286 -7.75 1.26 -15.92
CA ALA A 286 -7.07 2.32 -15.17
C ALA A 286 -5.55 2.17 -15.12
N GLY A 287 -4.98 1.05 -15.65
CA GLY A 287 -3.54 0.83 -15.70
C GLY A 287 -2.94 0.10 -14.49
N ALA A 288 -3.72 -0.74 -13.81
CA ALA A 288 -3.19 -1.58 -12.73
C ALA A 288 -2.05 -2.48 -13.22
N ASP A 289 -0.96 -2.55 -12.43
CA ASP A 289 0.20 -3.39 -12.75
C ASP A 289 -0.09 -4.86 -12.42
N VAL A 290 -0.22 -5.67 -13.47
CA VAL A 290 -0.52 -7.12 -13.37
C VAL A 290 0.65 -7.95 -12.84
N ASN A 291 1.87 -7.40 -12.86
CA ASN A 291 3.11 -8.08 -12.45
C ASN A 291 3.62 -7.61 -11.09
N LEU A 292 2.89 -6.74 -10.40
CA LEU A 292 3.31 -6.19 -9.12
C LEU A 292 3.43 -7.32 -8.08
N LYS A 293 4.58 -7.36 -7.40
CA LYS A 293 4.88 -8.35 -6.37
C LYS A 293 4.68 -7.78 -4.98
N THR A 294 4.09 -8.59 -4.10
CA THR A 294 3.99 -8.31 -2.67
C THR A 294 5.38 -8.35 -1.99
N THR A 295 5.45 -7.99 -0.71
CA THR A 295 6.68 -8.14 0.11
C THR A 295 7.16 -9.60 0.20
N GLU A 296 6.23 -10.57 0.03
CA GLU A 296 6.52 -12.01 -0.05
C GLU A 296 6.89 -12.47 -1.48
N GLU A 297 7.12 -11.54 -2.39
CA GLU A 297 7.41 -11.76 -3.83
C GLU A 297 6.30 -12.45 -4.62
N ASN A 298 5.08 -12.53 -4.10
CA ASN A 298 3.94 -13.10 -4.79
C ASN A 298 3.27 -12.06 -5.70
N THR A 299 2.88 -12.46 -6.91
CA THR A 299 1.97 -11.66 -7.77
C THR A 299 0.52 -11.99 -7.46
N ALA A 300 -0.43 -11.18 -7.94
CA ALA A 300 -1.87 -11.45 -7.83
C ALA A 300 -2.24 -12.86 -8.32
N LEU A 301 -1.65 -13.32 -9.43
CA LEU A 301 -1.85 -14.67 -9.96
C LEU A 301 -1.20 -15.73 -9.05
N GLY A 302 -0.02 -15.44 -8.48
CA GLY A 302 0.70 -16.32 -7.57
C GLY A 302 -0.05 -16.55 -6.27
N GLU A 303 -0.62 -15.50 -5.70
CA GLU A 303 -1.44 -15.57 -4.49
C GLU A 303 -2.64 -16.49 -4.70
N ILE A 304 -3.36 -16.33 -5.80
CA ILE A 304 -4.54 -17.15 -6.10
C ILE A 304 -4.17 -18.61 -6.25
N LEU A 305 -3.11 -18.94 -6.99
CA LEU A 305 -2.63 -20.30 -7.14
C LEU A 305 -2.10 -20.91 -5.82
N GLY A 306 -1.63 -20.06 -4.89
CA GLY A 306 -1.18 -20.46 -3.55
C GLY A 306 -2.32 -20.65 -2.56
N TYR A 307 -3.29 -19.76 -2.57
CA TYR A 307 -4.41 -19.72 -1.58
C TYR A 307 -5.49 -20.76 -1.81
N MET A 308 -5.56 -21.35 -3.00
CA MET A 308 -6.59 -22.34 -3.34
C MET A 308 -6.51 -23.66 -2.56
N LYS A 309 -6.15 -23.57 -1.30
CA LYS A 309 -6.13 -24.72 -0.37
C LYS A 309 -7.52 -25.19 0.03
N ASP A 310 -8.57 -24.38 -0.10
CA ASP A 310 -9.88 -24.64 0.53
C ASP A 310 -11.05 -24.63 -0.47
N ASN A 311 -11.36 -25.76 -1.00
CA ASN A 311 -12.61 -26.54 -0.95
C ASN A 311 -13.85 -26.14 -1.77
N TYR A 312 -14.06 -25.00 -2.38
CA TYR A 312 -15.29 -24.77 -3.15
C TYR A 312 -15.06 -23.93 -4.41
N PHE A 313 -14.56 -24.58 -5.45
CA PHE A 313 -14.53 -23.96 -6.75
C PHE A 313 -15.82 -24.25 -7.54
N ASP A 314 -16.53 -23.20 -7.97
CA ASP A 314 -17.70 -23.30 -8.82
C ASP A 314 -17.27 -23.45 -10.28
N PHE A 315 -17.46 -24.65 -10.85
CA PHE A 315 -17.06 -24.96 -12.24
C PHE A 315 -17.77 -24.10 -13.30
N ASN A 316 -18.93 -23.53 -12.98
CA ASN A 316 -19.61 -22.61 -13.87
C ASN A 316 -18.78 -21.34 -14.13
N LYS A 317 -17.75 -21.10 -13.31
CA LYS A 317 -16.82 -19.95 -13.45
C LYS A 317 -15.61 -20.22 -14.36
N ILE A 318 -15.42 -21.43 -14.88
CA ILE A 318 -14.28 -21.71 -15.79
C ILE A 318 -14.20 -20.74 -16.96
N PRO A 319 -15.29 -20.47 -17.71
CA PRO A 319 -15.24 -19.52 -18.81
C PRO A 319 -14.83 -18.11 -18.37
N LEU A 320 -15.30 -17.69 -17.20
CA LEU A 320 -14.93 -16.40 -16.60
C LEU A 320 -13.44 -16.33 -16.29
N ILE A 321 -12.87 -17.39 -15.71
CA ILE A 321 -11.45 -17.45 -15.37
C ILE A 321 -10.57 -17.33 -16.62
N GLU A 322 -10.91 -18.08 -17.67
CA GLU A 322 -10.19 -17.99 -18.93
C GLU A 322 -10.28 -16.58 -19.53
N GLU A 323 -11.42 -15.91 -19.39
CA GLU A 323 -11.57 -14.52 -19.83
C GLU A 323 -10.72 -13.55 -18.98
N LEU A 324 -10.72 -13.70 -17.67
CA LEU A 324 -9.88 -12.90 -16.76
C LEU A 324 -8.38 -13.09 -17.06
N LEU A 325 -7.94 -14.33 -17.30
CA LEU A 325 -6.55 -14.62 -17.68
C LEU A 325 -6.17 -13.96 -19.01
N LYS A 326 -7.08 -13.98 -20.01
CA LYS A 326 -6.87 -13.26 -21.28
C LYS A 326 -6.74 -11.75 -21.07
N LEU A 327 -7.54 -11.18 -20.18
CA LEU A 327 -7.44 -9.76 -19.82
C LEU A 327 -6.09 -9.43 -19.21
N LEU A 328 -5.59 -10.27 -18.26
CA LEU A 328 -4.26 -10.09 -17.68
C LEU A 328 -3.15 -10.15 -18.73
N LEU A 329 -3.22 -11.12 -19.66
CA LEU A 329 -2.25 -11.22 -20.77
C LEU A 329 -2.27 -9.98 -21.66
N LYS A 330 -3.47 -9.52 -22.03
CA LYS A 330 -3.64 -8.30 -22.84
C LYS A 330 -3.08 -7.06 -22.13
N SER A 331 -3.13 -7.05 -20.79
CA SER A 331 -2.61 -5.96 -19.95
C SER A 331 -1.13 -6.12 -19.61
N GLY A 332 -0.41 -7.06 -20.23
CA GLY A 332 1.04 -7.19 -20.10
C GLY A 332 1.51 -8.20 -19.03
N LEU A 333 0.67 -9.19 -18.69
CA LEU A 333 1.13 -10.30 -17.83
C LEU A 333 2.31 -11.01 -18.49
N LYS A 334 3.42 -11.09 -17.78
CA LYS A 334 4.63 -11.77 -18.22
C LYS A 334 4.53 -13.26 -17.86
N ILE A 335 4.08 -14.05 -18.81
CA ILE A 335 3.68 -15.46 -18.61
C ILE A 335 4.79 -16.36 -18.08
N ASN A 336 6.07 -16.04 -18.39
CA ASN A 336 7.24 -16.83 -17.99
C ASN A 336 8.02 -16.21 -16.83
N ASP A 337 7.61 -15.06 -16.30
CA ASP A 337 8.24 -14.47 -15.13
C ASP A 337 7.87 -15.24 -13.85
N THR A 338 8.74 -15.15 -12.87
CA THR A 338 8.52 -15.78 -11.55
C THR A 338 7.43 -15.03 -10.77
N ILE A 339 6.54 -15.80 -10.15
CA ILE A 339 5.36 -15.28 -9.44
C ILE A 339 5.37 -15.54 -7.93
N ASP A 340 6.38 -16.20 -7.40
CA ASP A 340 6.54 -16.44 -5.97
C ASP A 340 8.04 -16.52 -5.56
N LYS A 341 8.28 -16.52 -4.24
CA LYS A 341 9.63 -16.58 -3.65
C LYS A 341 10.38 -17.90 -3.91
N LYS A 342 9.72 -18.94 -4.41
CA LYS A 342 10.37 -20.16 -4.85
C LYS A 342 10.91 -20.07 -6.29
N GLY A 343 10.67 -18.95 -6.95
CA GLY A 343 10.99 -18.76 -8.37
C GLY A 343 10.10 -19.56 -9.31
N ASN A 344 8.91 -19.97 -8.85
CA ASN A 344 7.96 -20.62 -9.74
C ASN A 344 7.41 -19.62 -10.77
N THR A 345 7.32 -20.03 -12.02
CA THR A 345 6.44 -19.38 -13.00
C THR A 345 4.98 -19.72 -12.67
N ALA A 346 4.02 -18.99 -13.27
CA ALA A 346 2.60 -19.30 -13.10
C ALA A 346 2.28 -20.75 -13.50
N PHE A 347 2.95 -21.25 -14.52
CA PHE A 347 2.78 -22.61 -15.02
C PHE A 347 3.30 -23.66 -14.04
N ILE A 348 4.52 -23.51 -13.52
CA ILE A 348 5.10 -24.42 -12.51
C ILE A 348 4.21 -24.42 -11.25
N LYS A 349 3.77 -23.21 -10.81
CA LYS A 349 2.92 -23.08 -9.61
C LYS A 349 1.57 -23.75 -9.78
N ALA A 350 0.96 -23.64 -10.96
CA ALA A 350 -0.28 -24.32 -11.27
C ALA A 350 -0.08 -25.84 -11.21
N CYS A 351 0.98 -26.39 -11.84
CA CYS A 351 1.29 -27.83 -11.80
C CYS A 351 1.60 -28.34 -10.37
N GLU A 352 2.34 -27.55 -9.56
CA GLU A 352 2.56 -27.85 -8.13
C GLU A 352 1.25 -27.94 -7.34
N SER A 353 0.26 -27.09 -7.68
CA SER A 353 -1.00 -26.94 -6.96
C SER A 353 -2.05 -28.01 -7.31
N ILE A 354 -1.92 -28.70 -8.44
CA ILE A 354 -2.88 -29.77 -8.87
C ILE A 354 -3.01 -30.86 -7.81
N ASN A 355 -1.93 -31.19 -7.10
CA ASN A 355 -1.93 -32.24 -6.07
C ASN A 355 -2.61 -31.85 -4.77
N ARG A 356 -2.79 -30.57 -4.52
CA ARG A 356 -3.22 -30.06 -3.20
C ARG A 356 -4.74 -30.05 -3.04
N ASN A 357 -5.51 -30.07 -4.14
CA ASN A 357 -6.95 -29.85 -4.14
C ASN A 357 -7.70 -30.96 -4.87
N LYS A 358 -8.22 -31.93 -4.13
CA LYS A 358 -9.12 -32.94 -4.67
C LYS A 358 -10.58 -32.45 -4.58
N LEU A 359 -11.17 -32.13 -5.71
CA LEU A 359 -12.60 -31.91 -5.82
C LEU A 359 -13.33 -33.25 -6.17
N SER A 360 -14.59 -33.32 -5.84
CA SER A 360 -15.42 -34.53 -6.02
C SER A 360 -15.57 -34.97 -7.49
N ASN A 361 -15.20 -34.14 -8.45
CA ASN A 361 -15.29 -34.43 -9.90
C ASN A 361 -13.91 -34.35 -10.63
N GLY A 362 -12.81 -34.28 -9.91
CA GLY A 362 -11.45 -34.37 -10.43
C GLY A 362 -10.91 -33.14 -11.13
N LYS A 363 -11.65 -32.05 -11.26
CA LYS A 363 -11.15 -30.79 -11.86
C LYS A 363 -10.65 -29.82 -10.81
N THR A 364 -9.55 -29.17 -11.07
CA THR A 364 -8.97 -28.14 -10.22
C THR A 364 -8.80 -26.83 -11.01
N LEU A 365 -8.90 -25.67 -10.34
CA LEU A 365 -8.63 -24.41 -10.99
C LEU A 365 -7.16 -24.34 -11.47
N ALA A 366 -6.26 -24.95 -10.71
CA ALA A 366 -4.84 -25.04 -11.10
C ALA A 366 -4.67 -25.71 -12.46
N ALA A 367 -5.42 -26.80 -12.76
CA ALA A 367 -5.40 -27.43 -14.07
C ALA A 367 -5.99 -26.55 -15.17
N VAL A 368 -7.04 -25.77 -14.88
CA VAL A 368 -7.60 -24.79 -15.83
C VAL A 368 -6.56 -23.72 -16.19
N VAL A 369 -5.91 -23.15 -15.18
CA VAL A 369 -4.85 -22.15 -15.38
C VAL A 369 -3.67 -22.77 -16.16
N ALA A 370 -3.20 -23.97 -15.79
CA ALA A 370 -2.10 -24.64 -16.47
C ALA A 370 -2.42 -24.89 -17.96
N LYS A 371 -3.59 -25.43 -18.28
CA LYS A 371 -4.05 -25.68 -19.66
C LYS A 371 -4.14 -24.36 -20.46
N PHE A 372 -4.63 -23.30 -19.83
CA PHE A 372 -4.68 -21.99 -20.46
C PHE A 372 -3.27 -21.47 -20.79
N LEU A 373 -2.34 -21.53 -19.83
CA LEU A 373 -0.97 -21.04 -20.02
C LEU A 373 -0.24 -21.82 -21.11
N LEU A 374 -0.42 -23.14 -21.19
CA LEU A 374 0.14 -23.96 -22.31
C LEU A 374 -0.42 -23.53 -23.67
N LYS A 375 -1.72 -23.27 -23.73
CA LYS A 375 -2.36 -22.79 -24.98
C LYS A 375 -1.82 -21.44 -25.44
N GLU A 376 -1.41 -20.59 -24.48
CA GLU A 376 -0.79 -19.30 -24.74
C GLU A 376 0.75 -19.39 -24.88
N ASN A 377 1.28 -20.60 -25.12
CA ASN A 377 2.69 -20.89 -25.36
C ASN A 377 3.64 -20.48 -24.23
N CYS A 378 3.29 -20.77 -22.99
CA CYS A 378 4.26 -20.63 -21.90
C CYS A 378 5.44 -21.61 -22.11
N ASP A 379 6.59 -21.27 -21.51
CA ASP A 379 7.76 -22.15 -21.57
C ASP A 379 7.56 -23.36 -20.65
N ALA A 380 7.37 -24.54 -21.26
CA ALA A 380 7.18 -25.82 -20.56
C ALA A 380 8.46 -26.28 -19.83
N ASN A 381 9.62 -25.73 -20.19
CA ASN A 381 10.94 -26.09 -19.65
C ASN A 381 11.48 -25.10 -18.62
N SER A 382 10.69 -24.07 -18.27
CA SER A 382 11.04 -23.17 -17.17
C SER A 382 11.31 -23.96 -15.89
N THR A 383 12.28 -23.49 -15.11
CA THR A 383 12.63 -24.08 -13.80
C THR A 383 12.46 -23.07 -12.67
N ASN A 384 12.11 -23.56 -11.49
CA ASN A 384 12.16 -22.77 -10.25
C ASN A 384 13.57 -22.72 -9.66
N LEU A 385 13.74 -22.08 -8.49
CA LEU A 385 15.04 -22.00 -7.78
C LEU A 385 15.61 -23.36 -7.37
N ASP A 386 14.79 -24.39 -7.32
CA ASP A 386 15.22 -25.77 -7.03
C ASP A 386 15.54 -26.56 -8.31
N GLY A 387 15.47 -25.93 -9.49
CA GLY A 387 15.67 -26.60 -10.79
C GLY A 387 14.47 -27.45 -11.22
N GLN A 388 13.36 -27.39 -10.50
CA GLN A 388 12.18 -28.22 -10.78
C GLN A 388 11.37 -27.65 -11.94
N THR A 389 10.97 -28.54 -12.86
CA THR A 389 10.07 -28.24 -13.99
C THR A 389 8.62 -28.58 -13.66
N ALA A 390 7.70 -28.06 -14.47
CA ALA A 390 6.27 -28.43 -14.41
C ALA A 390 6.07 -29.96 -14.58
N LEU A 391 6.83 -30.60 -15.49
CA LEU A 391 6.76 -32.04 -15.75
C LEU A 391 7.10 -32.88 -14.50
N MET A 392 8.09 -32.46 -13.71
CA MET A 392 8.43 -33.15 -12.45
C MET A 392 7.27 -33.14 -11.46
N PHE A 393 6.60 -32.00 -11.30
CA PHE A 393 5.41 -31.90 -10.43
C PHE A 393 4.26 -32.76 -10.93
N LEU A 394 4.03 -32.82 -12.24
CA LEU A 394 3.00 -33.68 -12.83
C LEU A 394 3.32 -35.16 -12.61
N CYS A 395 4.54 -35.59 -12.80
CA CYS A 395 4.95 -36.97 -12.54
C CYS A 395 4.77 -37.40 -11.08
N ALA A 396 4.92 -36.46 -10.12
CA ALA A 396 4.65 -36.70 -8.71
C ALA A 396 3.17 -36.62 -8.34
N SER A 397 2.30 -36.20 -9.28
CA SER A 397 0.90 -35.87 -9.03
C SER A 397 -0.04 -37.09 -9.06
N HIS A 398 -1.27 -36.93 -8.54
CA HIS A 398 -2.26 -37.99 -8.43
C HIS A 398 -3.53 -37.59 -9.19
N GLY A 399 -3.96 -38.42 -10.14
CA GLY A 399 -5.28 -38.29 -10.80
C GLY A 399 -5.24 -37.95 -12.29
N GLY A 400 -6.36 -38.18 -12.97
CA GLY A 400 -6.48 -38.11 -14.42
C GLY A 400 -6.21 -36.73 -15.04
N GLU A 401 -6.46 -35.64 -14.29
CA GLU A 401 -6.13 -34.28 -14.79
C GLU A 401 -4.62 -34.06 -14.94
N ALA A 402 -3.82 -34.65 -14.03
CA ALA A 402 -2.37 -34.55 -14.11
C ALA A 402 -1.84 -35.35 -15.32
N GLN A 403 -2.44 -36.51 -15.63
CA GLN A 403 -2.09 -37.30 -16.81
C GLN A 403 -2.44 -36.55 -18.11
N ASP A 404 -3.67 -36.03 -18.21
CA ASP A 404 -4.07 -35.21 -19.36
C ASP A 404 -3.14 -34.01 -19.60
N LEU A 405 -2.72 -33.35 -18.51
CA LEU A 405 -1.82 -32.23 -18.59
C LEU A 405 -0.37 -32.65 -18.89
N GLN A 406 0.08 -33.81 -18.36
CA GLN A 406 1.38 -34.38 -18.69
C GLN A 406 1.54 -34.63 -20.18
N ILE A 407 0.50 -35.21 -20.82
CA ILE A 407 0.48 -35.42 -22.29
C ILE A 407 0.67 -34.07 -22.99
N GLN A 408 -0.12 -33.06 -22.63
CA GLN A 408 -0.05 -31.76 -23.28
C GLN A 408 1.33 -31.07 -23.07
N VAL A 409 1.95 -31.24 -21.90
CA VAL A 409 3.27 -30.70 -21.59
C VAL A 409 4.35 -31.40 -22.41
N LEU A 410 4.25 -32.74 -22.56
CA LEU A 410 5.16 -33.52 -23.38
C LEU A 410 4.97 -33.19 -24.89
N GLU A 411 3.74 -33.00 -25.38
CA GLU A 411 3.45 -32.50 -26.71
C GLU A 411 4.03 -31.10 -26.95
N ALA A 412 4.08 -30.26 -25.92
CA ALA A 412 4.71 -28.93 -25.96
C ALA A 412 6.24 -28.98 -25.94
N GLY A 413 6.86 -30.16 -25.90
CA GLY A 413 8.32 -30.35 -25.93
C GLY A 413 9.01 -30.21 -24.59
N ALA A 414 8.35 -30.65 -23.51
CA ALA A 414 8.98 -30.69 -22.20
C ALA A 414 10.14 -31.68 -22.20
N ASP A 415 11.26 -31.27 -21.53
CA ASP A 415 12.47 -32.08 -21.43
C ASP A 415 12.27 -33.19 -20.38
N ILE A 416 12.23 -34.44 -20.86
CA ILE A 416 12.08 -35.64 -20.03
C ILE A 416 13.35 -35.95 -19.22
N GLU A 417 14.50 -35.35 -19.59
CA GLU A 417 15.81 -35.51 -18.95
C GLU A 417 16.19 -34.32 -18.04
N ALA A 418 15.32 -33.34 -17.91
CA ALA A 418 15.57 -32.20 -17.01
C ALA A 418 15.92 -32.69 -15.60
N MET A 419 16.87 -32.02 -14.95
CA MET A 419 17.33 -32.38 -13.60
C MET A 419 17.08 -31.21 -12.64
N ASP A 420 16.56 -31.54 -11.46
CA ASP A 420 16.48 -30.59 -10.37
C ASP A 420 17.84 -30.43 -9.64
N LYS A 421 17.90 -29.59 -8.62
CA LYS A 421 19.12 -29.36 -7.82
C LYS A 421 19.63 -30.60 -7.08
N TYR A 422 18.81 -31.63 -6.97
CA TYR A 422 19.21 -32.92 -6.36
C TYR A 422 19.61 -33.95 -7.41
N GLY A 423 19.64 -33.57 -8.69
CA GLY A 423 19.91 -34.49 -9.80
C GLY A 423 18.76 -35.42 -10.10
N GLU A 424 17.53 -35.11 -9.66
CA GLU A 424 16.39 -35.97 -9.89
C GLU A 424 15.67 -35.59 -11.20
N THR A 425 15.38 -36.61 -12.00
CA THR A 425 14.67 -36.48 -13.29
C THR A 425 13.15 -36.66 -13.11
N PRO A 426 12.32 -36.28 -14.11
CA PRO A 426 10.88 -36.56 -14.11
C PRO A 426 10.54 -38.02 -13.87
N LEU A 427 11.33 -38.97 -14.37
CA LEU A 427 11.14 -40.41 -14.14
C LEU A 427 11.36 -40.79 -12.66
N MET A 428 12.34 -40.17 -11.99
CA MET A 428 12.55 -40.38 -10.56
C MET A 428 11.42 -39.80 -9.71
N TYR A 429 10.83 -38.68 -10.13
CA TYR A 429 9.62 -38.12 -9.51
C TYR A 429 8.43 -39.06 -9.65
N ALA A 430 8.27 -39.72 -10.83
CA ALA A 430 7.24 -40.75 -11.02
C ALA A 430 7.46 -41.97 -10.11
N ALA A 431 8.71 -42.42 -9.94
CA ALA A 431 9.04 -43.50 -9.02
C ALA A 431 8.74 -43.21 -7.56
N ARG A 432 8.83 -41.92 -7.15
CA ARG A 432 8.50 -41.44 -5.79
C ARG A 432 6.99 -41.17 -5.58
N ASN A 433 6.17 -41.37 -6.62
CA ASN A 433 4.74 -41.13 -6.52
C ASN A 433 4.11 -42.08 -5.47
N ARG A 434 3.40 -41.51 -4.50
CA ARG A 434 2.76 -42.27 -3.40
C ARG A 434 1.70 -43.26 -3.87
N ASN A 435 1.07 -43.02 -5.00
CA ASN A 435 0.19 -43.96 -5.66
C ASN A 435 0.98 -44.72 -6.72
N LEU A 436 1.37 -45.94 -6.37
CA LEU A 436 2.27 -46.78 -7.16
C LEU A 436 1.79 -47.01 -8.60
N ASN A 437 0.46 -47.20 -8.78
CA ASN A 437 -0.11 -47.41 -10.11
C ASN A 437 -0.03 -46.16 -10.96
N ILE A 438 -0.34 -44.99 -10.37
CA ILE A 438 -0.28 -43.72 -11.07
C ILE A 438 1.19 -43.36 -11.43
N GLY A 439 2.12 -43.60 -10.53
CA GLY A 439 3.53 -43.40 -10.79
C GLY A 439 4.01 -44.20 -12.02
N LYS A 440 3.56 -45.44 -12.15
CA LYS A 440 3.81 -46.30 -13.31
C LYS A 440 3.20 -45.70 -14.60
N GLU A 441 1.91 -45.33 -14.55
CA GLU A 441 1.21 -44.72 -15.69
C GLU A 441 1.91 -43.42 -16.14
N MET A 442 2.36 -42.59 -15.20
CA MET A 442 3.13 -41.37 -15.52
C MET A 442 4.48 -41.67 -16.16
N ALA A 443 5.15 -42.76 -15.72
CA ALA A 443 6.40 -43.22 -16.32
C ALA A 443 6.15 -43.80 -17.74
N GLU A 444 5.09 -44.56 -17.95
CA GLU A 444 4.70 -45.07 -19.28
C GLU A 444 4.56 -43.94 -20.30
N LEU A 445 3.92 -42.81 -19.90
CA LEU A 445 3.82 -41.63 -20.74
C LEU A 445 5.19 -41.03 -21.09
N LEU A 446 6.16 -41.01 -20.16
CA LEU A 446 7.51 -40.51 -20.48
C LEU A 446 8.19 -41.38 -21.53
N PHE A 447 8.02 -42.73 -21.51
CA PHE A 447 8.54 -43.63 -22.51
C PHE A 447 7.81 -43.54 -23.87
N ASP A 448 6.56 -43.14 -23.87
CA ASP A 448 5.79 -42.93 -25.13
C ASP A 448 6.30 -41.69 -25.91
N PHE A 449 6.87 -40.72 -25.19
CA PHE A 449 7.38 -39.47 -25.78
C PHE A 449 8.91 -39.42 -25.95
N GLY A 450 9.65 -40.38 -25.39
CA GLY A 450 11.08 -40.43 -25.49
C GLY A 450 11.68 -41.70 -24.91
N ASP A 451 12.98 -41.68 -24.67
CA ASP A 451 13.73 -42.78 -24.07
C ASP A 451 14.48 -42.32 -22.84
N PRO A 452 13.77 -42.26 -21.65
CA PRO A 452 14.37 -41.79 -20.42
C PRO A 452 15.55 -42.64 -19.97
N LYS A 453 16.67 -41.98 -19.56
CA LYS A 453 17.90 -42.65 -19.13
C LYS A 453 17.73 -43.37 -17.80
N LEU A 454 17.66 -44.69 -17.82
CA LEU A 454 17.55 -45.53 -16.65
C LEU A 454 18.81 -45.57 -15.79
N GLU A 455 19.98 -45.35 -16.42
CA GLU A 455 21.29 -45.41 -15.75
C GLU A 455 21.65 -44.13 -15.00
N HIS A 456 20.86 -43.05 -15.18
CA HIS A 456 21.10 -41.79 -14.50
C HIS A 456 20.99 -41.99 -12.97
N VAL A 457 21.91 -41.39 -12.21
CA VAL A 457 21.88 -41.37 -10.75
C VAL A 457 21.76 -39.95 -10.22
N ASN A 458 20.94 -39.79 -9.17
CA ASN A 458 20.82 -38.50 -8.48
C ASN A 458 22.05 -38.20 -7.63
N ASN A 459 22.09 -37.06 -6.95
CA ASN A 459 23.21 -36.63 -6.11
C ASN A 459 23.46 -37.56 -4.88
N GLU A 460 22.53 -38.42 -4.55
CA GLU A 460 22.70 -39.49 -3.54
C GLU A 460 23.32 -40.78 -4.14
N GLY A 461 23.58 -40.79 -5.45
CA GLY A 461 24.08 -41.95 -6.17
C GLY A 461 23.01 -42.99 -6.46
N LYS A 462 21.75 -42.68 -6.38
CA LYS A 462 20.65 -43.60 -6.61
C LYS A 462 20.07 -43.47 -8.00
N SER A 463 19.95 -44.56 -8.70
CA SER A 463 19.20 -44.70 -9.95
C SER A 463 17.68 -44.77 -9.69
N VAL A 464 16.88 -44.57 -10.75
CA VAL A 464 15.42 -44.70 -10.66
C VAL A 464 14.98 -46.10 -10.17
N LEU A 465 15.73 -47.15 -10.56
CA LEU A 465 15.47 -48.53 -10.13
C LEU A 465 15.72 -48.70 -8.63
N GLU A 466 16.81 -48.14 -8.10
CA GLU A 466 17.10 -48.16 -6.66
C GLU A 466 16.08 -47.37 -5.86
N ILE A 467 15.66 -46.22 -6.36
CA ILE A 467 14.58 -45.41 -5.72
C ILE A 467 13.28 -46.21 -5.65
N ALA A 468 12.85 -46.86 -6.75
CA ALA A 468 11.66 -47.68 -6.79
C ALA A 468 11.77 -48.90 -5.84
N THR A 469 12.95 -49.49 -5.74
CA THR A 469 13.25 -50.63 -4.86
C THR A 469 13.19 -50.23 -3.39
N ASP A 470 13.80 -49.12 -3.02
CA ASP A 470 13.78 -48.56 -1.66
C ASP A 470 12.36 -48.23 -1.17
N LEU A 471 11.49 -47.86 -2.08
CA LEU A 471 10.07 -47.58 -1.81
C LEU A 471 9.18 -48.81 -1.86
N ASN A 472 9.74 -50.02 -2.09
CA ASN A 472 9.03 -51.31 -2.24
C ASN A 472 7.97 -51.25 -3.35
N ASN A 473 8.22 -50.48 -4.43
CA ASN A 473 7.30 -50.38 -5.57
C ASN A 473 7.59 -51.51 -6.59
N GLU A 474 7.15 -52.73 -6.27
CA GLU A 474 7.45 -53.92 -7.09
C GLU A 474 6.93 -53.77 -8.54
N GLU A 475 5.73 -53.17 -8.72
CA GLU A 475 5.15 -53.02 -10.06
C GLU A 475 5.92 -52.01 -10.92
N PHE A 476 6.43 -50.92 -10.31
CA PHE A 476 7.29 -49.96 -10.99
C PHE A 476 8.66 -50.61 -11.32
N VAL A 477 9.23 -51.40 -10.40
CA VAL A 477 10.49 -52.12 -10.61
C VAL A 477 10.32 -53.11 -11.79
N LYS A 478 9.26 -53.92 -11.79
CA LYS A 478 8.94 -54.83 -12.91
C LYS A 478 8.81 -54.05 -14.24
N PHE A 479 8.12 -52.94 -14.23
CA PHE A 479 7.98 -52.09 -15.41
C PHE A 479 9.34 -51.58 -15.91
N LEU A 480 10.21 -51.02 -15.05
CA LEU A 480 11.53 -50.55 -15.45
C LEU A 480 12.39 -51.69 -16.03
N LEU A 481 12.35 -52.88 -15.44
CA LEU A 481 13.07 -54.06 -15.95
C LEU A 481 12.60 -54.50 -17.37
N THR A 482 11.42 -54.14 -17.78
CA THR A 482 10.96 -54.39 -19.19
C THR A 482 11.49 -53.35 -20.17
N LYS A 483 12.05 -52.23 -19.66
CA LYS A 483 12.59 -51.15 -20.49
C LYS A 483 14.14 -51.14 -20.52
N MET A 484 14.77 -51.97 -19.71
CA MET A 484 16.23 -52.25 -19.71
C MET A 484 16.54 -53.31 -20.76
#